data_701daa8f3fdd2bdd3ef97684d9327aa0
#
_entry.id   701daa8f3fdd2bdd3ef97684d9327aa0
#
_cell.length_a   1.000
_cell.length_b   1.000
_cell.length_c   1.000
_cell.angle_alpha   90.00
_cell.angle_beta   90.00
_cell.angle_gamma   90.00
#
_symmetry.space_group_name_H-M   'P 1'
#
loop_
_entity.id
_entity.type
_entity.pdbx_description
1 polymer ?
#
loop_
_entity_poly.entity_id
_entity_poly.type
_entity_poly.pdbx_seq_one_letter_code
_entity_poly.pdbx_strand_id
1 'polypeptide(L)'
;LQNNDISTAYVGTVPQSTGVAQITLYGGDNRIIYYPGANNLVKTNDWKNEWELISDASIVVLQNEIPHEANLSIAKFCQENQVKVLYNPAPARETDKEMIPFCDFITPNEHECSELFPDKKLEEIIKIYPNKMIVTLGVEGSIYYDGAAVKKIPAIKAEVVDTTGAGDTFNGAFAYAVSKGKEMNVALSFATIASHLSVQRFGAQGGMPSLKEIKEHPGYEEIWDFK
;
A
#
# COMPACT_ATOMS: atom_id res chain seq x y z
N LEU A 1 -9.15 10.24 -11.26
CA LEU A 1 -9.51 10.45 -9.85
C LEU A 1 -10.99 10.83 -9.74
N GLN A 2 -11.43 11.97 -10.28
CA GLN A 2 -12.83 12.45 -10.18
C GLN A 2 -13.87 11.44 -10.69
N ASN A 3 -13.56 10.67 -11.73
CA ASN A 3 -14.46 9.61 -12.25
C ASN A 3 -14.65 8.44 -11.25
N ASN A 4 -13.86 8.39 -10.19
CA ASN A 4 -13.95 7.40 -9.11
C ASN A 4 -14.28 8.06 -7.77
N ASP A 5 -14.95 9.22 -7.78
CA ASP A 5 -15.36 9.98 -6.60
C ASP A 5 -14.22 10.35 -5.64
N ILE A 6 -12.98 10.43 -6.15
CA ILE A 6 -11.82 10.85 -5.38
C ILE A 6 -11.69 12.37 -5.47
N SER A 7 -11.71 13.04 -4.32
CA SER A 7 -11.51 14.48 -4.24
C SER A 7 -10.12 14.88 -4.78
N THR A 8 -10.11 15.87 -5.66
CA THR A 8 -8.88 16.47 -6.20
C THR A 8 -8.65 17.90 -5.70
N ALA A 9 -9.39 18.31 -4.67
CA ALA A 9 -9.34 19.67 -4.15
C ALA A 9 -7.93 20.09 -3.68
N TYR A 10 -7.14 19.11 -3.25
CA TYR A 10 -5.78 19.33 -2.73
C TYR A 10 -4.68 18.89 -3.71
N VAL A 11 -5.03 18.63 -4.97
CA VAL A 11 -4.03 18.37 -6.02
C VAL A 11 -3.51 19.69 -6.57
N GLY A 12 -2.31 20.05 -6.14
CA GLY A 12 -1.62 21.26 -6.59
C GLY A 12 -1.03 21.12 -8.00
N THR A 13 -0.73 22.26 -8.60
CA THR A 13 0.01 22.34 -9.88
C THR A 13 1.34 23.03 -9.65
N VAL A 14 2.40 22.45 -10.20
CA VAL A 14 3.77 22.98 -10.11
C VAL A 14 4.38 23.13 -11.52
N PRO A 15 5.41 23.97 -11.73
CA PRO A 15 6.04 24.16 -13.03
C PRO A 15 6.99 23.00 -13.37
N GLN A 16 6.52 21.77 -13.25
CA GLN A 16 7.25 20.55 -13.53
C GLN A 16 6.29 19.52 -14.15
N SER A 17 6.79 18.65 -15.03
CA SER A 17 6.00 17.54 -15.57
C SER A 17 5.55 16.60 -14.46
N THR A 18 4.39 15.99 -14.63
CA THR A 18 3.94 14.89 -13.78
C THR A 18 4.96 13.74 -13.83
N GLY A 19 5.10 12.99 -12.75
CA GLY A 19 5.92 11.77 -12.71
C GLY A 19 5.49 10.77 -13.79
N VAL A 20 6.46 10.03 -14.32
CA VAL A 20 6.24 9.04 -15.39
C VAL A 20 6.97 7.76 -15.05
N ALA A 21 6.28 6.64 -15.14
CA ALA A 21 6.86 5.31 -15.09
C ALA A 21 6.80 4.69 -16.50
N GLN A 22 7.96 4.42 -17.10
CA GLN A 22 8.07 3.68 -18.35
C GLN A 22 8.29 2.21 -18.05
N ILE A 23 7.30 1.38 -18.37
CA ILE A 23 7.33 -0.05 -18.12
C ILE A 23 7.70 -0.76 -19.43
N THR A 24 8.77 -1.55 -19.39
CA THR A 24 9.20 -2.40 -20.49
C THR A 24 8.96 -3.86 -20.12
N LEU A 25 8.12 -4.54 -20.89
CA LEU A 25 7.85 -5.97 -20.73
C LEU A 25 8.80 -6.77 -21.63
N TYR A 26 9.55 -7.71 -21.07
CA TYR A 26 10.43 -8.60 -21.80
C TYR A 26 10.52 -9.97 -21.11
N GLY A 27 10.24 -11.04 -21.87
CA GLY A 27 10.37 -12.42 -21.38
C GLY A 27 9.49 -12.78 -20.19
N GLY A 28 8.33 -12.11 -20.00
CA GLY A 28 7.44 -12.33 -18.85
C GLY A 28 7.83 -11.56 -17.57
N ASP A 29 8.89 -10.75 -17.67
CA ASP A 29 9.37 -9.87 -16.61
C ASP A 29 9.12 -8.40 -16.96
N ASN A 30 9.09 -7.51 -15.98
CA ASN A 30 8.96 -6.07 -16.21
C ASN A 30 10.20 -5.32 -15.70
N ARG A 31 10.57 -4.26 -16.44
CA ARG A 31 11.56 -3.27 -16.00
C ARG A 31 10.94 -1.91 -16.04
N ILE A 32 11.04 -1.20 -14.92
CA ILE A 32 10.43 0.12 -14.73
C ILE A 32 11.54 1.17 -14.64
N ILE A 33 11.45 2.17 -15.52
CA ILE A 33 12.24 3.40 -15.41
C ILE A 33 11.28 4.47 -14.89
N TYR A 34 11.56 4.96 -13.69
CA TYR A 34 10.76 5.96 -13.03
C TYR A 34 11.42 7.35 -13.07
N TYR A 35 10.66 8.34 -13.51
CA TYR A 35 11.02 9.76 -13.41
C TYR A 35 10.02 10.46 -12.49
N PRO A 36 10.43 10.94 -11.31
CA PRO A 36 9.52 11.44 -10.29
C PRO A 36 8.79 12.74 -10.68
N GLY A 37 9.40 13.60 -11.50
CA GLY A 37 8.79 14.85 -11.93
C GLY A 37 8.30 15.70 -10.76
N ALA A 38 7.05 16.12 -10.83
CA ALA A 38 6.38 16.94 -9.81
C ALA A 38 6.38 16.31 -8.40
N ASN A 39 6.43 14.99 -8.30
CA ASN A 39 6.44 14.30 -7.02
C ASN A 39 7.63 14.72 -6.13
N ASN A 40 8.79 14.98 -6.73
CA ASN A 40 9.97 15.46 -5.99
C ASN A 40 9.83 16.89 -5.40
N LEU A 41 8.81 17.61 -5.80
CA LEU A 41 8.58 18.99 -5.32
C LEU A 41 7.63 19.03 -4.13
N VAL A 42 7.09 17.91 -3.70
CA VAL A 42 6.24 17.81 -2.50
C VAL A 42 7.08 18.15 -1.26
N LYS A 43 6.65 19.15 -0.49
CA LYS A 43 7.37 19.64 0.68
C LYS A 43 6.53 19.52 1.94
N THR A 44 7.18 19.38 3.07
CA THR A 44 6.56 19.37 4.39
C THR A 44 5.62 20.56 4.65
N ASN A 45 5.95 21.75 4.12
CA ASN A 45 5.16 22.96 4.32
C ASN A 45 3.90 23.03 3.44
N ASP A 46 3.79 22.21 2.41
CA ASP A 46 2.64 22.22 1.51
C ASP A 46 1.35 21.76 2.21
N TRP A 47 1.48 21.08 3.35
CA TRP A 47 0.38 20.51 4.13
C TRP A 47 -0.12 21.39 5.27
N LYS A 48 0.51 22.53 5.56
CA LYS A 48 0.19 23.32 6.76
C LYS A 48 -1.27 23.76 6.83
N ASN A 49 -1.91 23.96 5.69
CA ASN A 49 -3.31 24.35 5.62
C ASN A 49 -4.26 23.14 5.56
N GLU A 50 -3.71 21.92 5.42
CA GLU A 50 -4.44 20.69 5.14
C GLU A 50 -4.36 19.68 6.30
N TRP A 51 -3.75 20.09 7.43
CA TRP A 51 -3.62 19.24 8.59
C TRP A 51 -4.97 18.77 9.17
N GLU A 52 -6.00 19.61 9.07
CA GLU A 52 -7.36 19.24 9.49
C GLU A 52 -7.89 18.08 8.65
N LEU A 53 -7.67 18.09 7.34
CA LEU A 53 -8.08 16.98 6.46
C LEU A 53 -7.39 15.68 6.84
N ILE A 54 -6.09 15.74 7.17
CA ILE A 54 -5.32 14.55 7.56
C ILE A 54 -5.81 14.05 8.91
N SER A 55 -6.08 14.94 9.88
CA SER A 55 -6.56 14.55 11.22
C SER A 55 -7.95 13.91 11.20
N ASP A 56 -8.78 14.23 10.22
CA ASP A 56 -10.12 13.65 10.05
C ASP A 56 -10.08 12.29 9.31
N ALA A 57 -8.93 11.90 8.77
CA ALA A 57 -8.79 10.66 8.04
C ALA A 57 -8.84 9.42 8.95
N SER A 58 -9.54 8.37 8.54
CA SER A 58 -9.52 7.09 9.26
C SER A 58 -8.17 6.36 9.13
N ILE A 59 -7.48 6.58 8.01
CA ILE A 59 -6.16 6.04 7.71
C ILE A 59 -5.49 6.88 6.62
N VAL A 60 -4.20 7.12 6.74
CA VAL A 60 -3.35 7.75 5.73
C VAL A 60 -2.46 6.68 5.11
N VAL A 61 -2.42 6.64 3.78
CA VAL A 61 -1.56 5.73 3.03
C VAL A 61 -0.38 6.50 2.46
N LEU A 62 0.82 6.04 2.75
CA LEU A 62 2.08 6.65 2.32
C LEU A 62 2.90 5.67 1.48
N GLN A 63 3.63 6.19 0.53
CA GLN A 63 4.45 5.42 -0.41
C GLN A 63 5.68 6.26 -0.83
N ASN A 64 6.74 5.63 -1.36
CA ASN A 64 8.05 6.27 -1.54
C ASN A 64 8.25 7.03 -2.87
N GLU A 65 7.20 7.44 -3.53
CA GLU A 65 7.34 8.27 -4.73
C GLU A 65 7.39 9.78 -4.46
N ILE A 66 7.32 10.18 -3.19
CA ILE A 66 7.52 11.55 -2.72
C ILE A 66 8.73 11.63 -1.78
N PRO A 67 9.25 12.84 -1.46
CA PRO A 67 10.39 12.99 -0.55
C PRO A 67 10.16 12.38 0.82
N HIS A 68 11.20 11.74 1.37
CA HIS A 68 11.17 11.06 2.67
C HIS A 68 10.70 11.99 3.79
N GLU A 69 11.22 13.22 3.83
CA GLU A 69 10.87 14.21 4.87
C GLU A 69 9.38 14.56 4.85
N ALA A 70 8.75 14.55 3.68
CA ALA A 70 7.31 14.79 3.55
C ALA A 70 6.55 13.61 4.19
N ASN A 71 6.88 12.37 3.83
CA ASN A 71 6.30 11.17 4.44
C ASN A 71 6.49 11.15 5.95
N LEU A 72 7.72 11.40 6.41
CA LEU A 72 8.06 11.36 7.84
C LEU A 72 7.28 12.41 8.63
N SER A 73 7.12 13.62 8.09
CA SER A 73 6.36 14.69 8.76
C SER A 73 4.87 14.34 8.86
N ILE A 74 4.29 13.75 7.82
CA ILE A 74 2.89 13.30 7.83
C ILE A 74 2.70 12.17 8.85
N ALA A 75 3.59 11.16 8.83
CA ALA A 75 3.49 10.03 9.75
C ALA A 75 3.60 10.46 11.22
N LYS A 76 4.49 11.40 11.55
CA LYS A 76 4.60 11.99 12.89
C LYS A 76 3.31 12.72 13.29
N PHE A 77 2.79 13.56 12.39
CA PHE A 77 1.53 14.27 12.64
C PHE A 77 0.36 13.29 12.86
N CYS A 78 0.27 12.24 12.05
CA CYS A 78 -0.76 11.19 12.19
C CYS A 78 -0.67 10.52 13.57
N GLN A 79 0.54 10.17 14.02
CA GLN A 79 0.75 9.57 15.34
C GLN A 79 0.29 10.50 16.47
N GLU A 80 0.64 11.80 16.41
CA GLU A 80 0.24 12.81 17.39
C GLU A 80 -1.28 13.00 17.43
N ASN A 81 -1.98 12.82 16.32
CA ASN A 81 -3.43 12.99 16.19
C ASN A 81 -4.21 11.66 16.16
N GLN A 82 -3.55 10.52 16.47
CA GLN A 82 -4.15 9.19 16.52
C GLN A 82 -4.80 8.72 15.21
N VAL A 83 -4.29 9.22 14.09
CA VAL A 83 -4.66 8.78 12.74
C VAL A 83 -3.78 7.59 12.34
N LYS A 84 -4.38 6.50 11.87
CA LYS A 84 -3.63 5.32 11.42
C LYS A 84 -2.81 5.62 10.18
N VAL A 85 -1.62 5.02 10.11
CA VAL A 85 -0.73 5.12 8.94
C VAL A 85 -0.45 3.72 8.38
N LEU A 86 -0.76 3.54 7.10
CA LEU A 86 -0.25 2.44 6.30
C LEU A 86 0.90 2.96 5.44
N TYR A 87 2.07 2.38 5.61
CA TYR A 87 3.25 2.73 4.83
C TYR A 87 3.67 1.58 3.92
N ASN A 88 3.69 1.84 2.62
CA ASN A 88 4.27 0.94 1.62
C ASN A 88 5.65 1.48 1.21
N PRO A 89 6.76 0.85 1.64
CA PRO A 89 8.13 1.27 1.34
C PRO A 89 8.54 0.87 -0.09
N ALA A 90 7.81 1.36 -1.08
CA ALA A 90 8.00 1.06 -2.50
C ALA A 90 8.31 2.35 -3.30
N PRO A 91 9.47 2.47 -3.96
CA PRO A 91 10.64 1.60 -3.80
C PRO A 91 11.30 1.75 -2.42
N ALA A 92 11.94 0.69 -1.91
CA ALA A 92 12.61 0.72 -0.61
C ALA A 92 13.78 1.72 -0.57
N ARG A 93 14.01 2.33 0.59
CA ARG A 93 15.10 3.26 0.86
C ARG A 93 15.74 2.92 2.19
N GLU A 94 17.04 3.17 2.35
CA GLU A 94 17.74 2.94 3.61
C GLU A 94 17.12 3.72 4.79
N THR A 95 16.61 4.91 4.53
CA THR A 95 15.97 5.79 5.52
C THR A 95 14.59 5.34 5.98
N ASP A 96 13.97 4.36 5.31
CA ASP A 96 12.59 3.95 5.59
C ASP A 96 12.39 3.35 6.98
N LYS A 97 13.47 2.86 7.62
CA LYS A 97 13.42 2.41 9.01
C LYS A 97 12.99 3.51 9.97
N GLU A 98 13.24 4.77 9.63
CA GLU A 98 12.83 5.92 10.42
C GLU A 98 11.30 6.09 10.46
N MET A 99 10.61 5.55 9.45
CA MET A 99 9.14 5.58 9.37
C MET A 99 8.47 4.59 10.33
N ILE A 100 9.12 3.46 10.61
CA ILE A 100 8.53 2.33 11.35
C ILE A 100 7.87 2.73 12.69
N PRO A 101 8.47 3.57 13.54
CA PRO A 101 7.85 3.96 14.80
C PRO A 101 6.52 4.71 14.66
N PHE A 102 6.31 5.39 13.52
CA PHE A 102 5.18 6.28 13.27
C PHE A 102 4.05 5.64 12.45
N CYS A 103 4.24 4.41 11.99
CA CYS A 103 3.27 3.70 11.18
C CYS A 103 2.55 2.62 11.98
N ASP A 104 1.26 2.37 11.69
CA ASP A 104 0.50 1.26 12.24
C ASP A 104 0.73 -0.01 11.43
N PHE A 105 0.83 0.13 10.12
CA PHE A 105 1.04 -0.96 9.18
C PHE A 105 2.15 -0.63 8.19
N ILE A 106 2.96 -1.63 7.84
CA ILE A 106 4.05 -1.52 6.87
C ILE A 106 3.95 -2.73 5.94
N THR A 107 3.90 -2.47 4.63
CA THR A 107 3.58 -3.48 3.62
C THR A 107 4.67 -3.57 2.54
N PRO A 108 5.90 -3.96 2.86
CA PRO A 108 6.91 -4.25 1.86
C PRO A 108 6.59 -5.55 1.11
N ASN A 109 7.11 -5.69 -0.11
CA ASN A 109 7.27 -7.01 -0.72
C ASN A 109 8.56 -7.70 -0.18
N GLU A 110 8.82 -8.95 -0.60
CA GLU A 110 10.01 -9.70 -0.16
C GLU A 110 11.32 -8.97 -0.46
N HIS A 111 11.42 -8.37 -1.65
CA HIS A 111 12.61 -7.65 -2.10
C HIS A 111 12.83 -6.39 -1.26
N GLU A 112 11.81 -5.56 -1.13
CA GLU A 112 11.82 -4.35 -0.29
C GLU A 112 12.11 -4.68 1.17
N CYS A 113 11.54 -5.78 1.68
CA CYS A 113 11.82 -6.25 3.03
C CYS A 113 13.30 -6.65 3.21
N SER A 114 13.89 -7.31 2.21
CA SER A 114 15.31 -7.70 2.22
C SER A 114 16.24 -6.48 2.10
N GLU A 115 15.86 -5.46 1.34
CA GLU A 115 16.60 -4.20 1.25
C GLU A 115 16.57 -3.43 2.57
N LEU A 116 15.40 -3.38 3.22
CA LEU A 116 15.26 -2.76 4.54
C LEU A 116 16.06 -3.51 5.63
N PHE A 117 16.11 -4.83 5.57
CA PHE A 117 16.71 -5.66 6.60
C PHE A 117 17.66 -6.73 6.03
N PRO A 118 18.77 -6.34 5.41
CA PRO A 118 19.64 -7.26 4.65
C PRO A 118 20.22 -8.40 5.50
N ASP A 119 20.38 -8.19 6.82
CA ASP A 119 20.99 -9.15 7.74
C ASP A 119 19.97 -10.03 8.49
N LYS A 120 18.68 -9.95 8.15
CA LYS A 120 17.62 -10.67 8.88
C LYS A 120 16.79 -11.54 7.96
N LYS A 121 16.33 -12.67 8.50
CA LYS A 121 15.34 -13.50 7.83
C LYS A 121 13.95 -12.90 7.97
N LEU A 122 13.10 -13.12 6.98
CA LEU A 122 11.71 -12.63 6.94
C LEU A 122 10.94 -12.93 8.24
N GLU A 123 11.02 -14.18 8.72
CA GLU A 123 10.32 -14.57 9.95
C GLU A 123 10.82 -13.84 11.21
N GLU A 124 12.07 -13.43 11.23
CA GLU A 124 12.63 -12.62 12.34
C GLU A 124 12.07 -11.21 12.29
N ILE A 125 11.98 -10.63 11.07
CA ILE A 125 11.49 -9.27 10.86
C ILE A 125 10.05 -9.13 11.29
N ILE A 126 9.15 -10.01 10.82
CA ILE A 126 7.73 -9.94 11.17
C ILE A 126 7.51 -10.13 12.68
N LYS A 127 8.34 -10.94 13.36
CA LYS A 127 8.25 -11.12 14.82
C LYS A 127 8.71 -9.90 15.63
N ILE A 128 9.63 -9.09 15.08
CA ILE A 128 10.05 -7.82 15.71
C ILE A 128 8.89 -6.80 15.69
N TYR A 129 8.03 -6.86 14.68
CA TYR A 129 6.94 -5.91 14.45
C TYR A 129 5.57 -6.60 14.35
N PRO A 130 5.08 -7.22 15.46
CA PRO A 130 3.83 -7.97 15.46
C PRO A 130 2.64 -7.07 15.09
N ASN A 131 1.72 -7.61 14.27
CA ASN A 131 0.53 -6.90 13.76
C ASN A 131 0.82 -5.60 12.99
N LYS A 132 2.08 -5.32 12.69
CA LYS A 132 2.56 -4.12 11.99
C LYS A 132 3.21 -4.44 10.65
N MET A 133 4.18 -5.39 10.64
CA MET A 133 4.89 -5.78 9.42
C MET A 133 4.12 -6.88 8.69
N ILE A 134 3.65 -6.55 7.50
CA ILE A 134 2.91 -7.44 6.61
C ILE A 134 3.72 -7.54 5.32
N VAL A 135 4.29 -8.68 5.03
CA VAL A 135 5.13 -8.85 3.83
C VAL A 135 4.35 -9.56 2.74
N THR A 136 4.26 -8.94 1.57
CA THR A 136 3.64 -9.55 0.39
C THR A 136 4.64 -10.45 -0.33
N LEU A 137 4.19 -11.65 -0.72
CA LEU A 137 4.99 -12.74 -1.27
C LEU A 137 4.55 -13.12 -2.70
N GLY A 138 4.00 -12.15 -3.44
CA GLY A 138 3.48 -12.37 -4.78
C GLY A 138 2.49 -13.53 -4.84
N VAL A 139 2.80 -14.55 -5.62
CA VAL A 139 1.94 -15.74 -5.83
C VAL A 139 1.77 -16.60 -4.57
N GLU A 140 2.53 -16.36 -3.52
CA GLU A 140 2.39 -17.03 -2.23
C GLU A 140 1.46 -16.31 -1.25
N GLY A 141 1.03 -15.07 -1.56
CA GLY A 141 0.12 -14.27 -0.75
C GLY A 141 0.82 -13.28 0.16
N SER A 142 0.51 -13.28 1.43
CA SER A 142 1.14 -12.40 2.42
C SER A 142 1.36 -13.10 3.75
N ILE A 143 2.30 -12.58 4.55
CA ILE A 143 2.70 -13.12 5.85
C ILE A 143 2.83 -12.00 6.88
N TYR A 144 2.41 -12.27 8.09
CA TYR A 144 2.63 -11.40 9.25
C TYR A 144 2.71 -12.23 10.54
N TYR A 145 3.09 -11.60 11.64
CA TYR A 145 3.06 -12.21 12.98
C TYR A 145 1.99 -11.51 13.84
N ASP A 146 1.06 -12.29 14.42
CA ASP A 146 -0.05 -11.76 15.21
C ASP A 146 0.27 -11.54 16.70
N GLY A 147 1.54 -11.74 17.08
CA GLY A 147 2.00 -11.71 18.46
C GLY A 147 2.09 -13.08 19.11
N ALA A 148 1.44 -14.10 18.57
CA ALA A 148 1.45 -15.48 19.05
C ALA A 148 1.99 -16.46 18.00
N ALA A 149 1.57 -16.29 16.74
CA ALA A 149 1.94 -17.17 15.63
C ALA A 149 2.17 -16.40 14.33
N VAL A 150 2.98 -16.98 13.46
CA VAL A 150 3.10 -16.53 12.07
C VAL A 150 1.82 -16.91 11.34
N LYS A 151 1.20 -15.92 10.69
CA LYS A 151 -0.01 -16.07 9.87
C LYS A 151 0.36 -15.90 8.40
N LYS A 152 -0.19 -16.75 7.57
CA LYS A 152 -0.08 -16.67 6.12
C LYS A 152 -1.48 -16.55 5.52
N ILE A 153 -1.69 -15.53 4.70
CA ILE A 153 -2.88 -15.38 3.86
C ILE A 153 -2.48 -15.82 2.46
N PRO A 154 -2.93 -16.98 1.98
CA PRO A 154 -2.51 -17.49 0.69
C PRO A 154 -3.05 -16.64 -0.45
N ALA A 155 -2.26 -16.48 -1.52
CA ALA A 155 -2.76 -15.86 -2.74
C ALA A 155 -3.84 -16.75 -3.39
N ILE A 156 -4.76 -16.12 -4.11
CA ILE A 156 -5.73 -16.81 -4.94
C ILE A 156 -5.10 -17.02 -6.32
N LYS A 157 -5.16 -18.23 -6.84
CA LYS A 157 -4.61 -18.58 -8.14
C LYS A 157 -5.32 -17.80 -9.24
N ALA A 158 -4.58 -17.06 -10.05
CA ALA A 158 -5.09 -16.23 -11.15
C ALA A 158 -4.49 -16.65 -12.49
N GLU A 159 -5.23 -16.38 -13.56
CA GLU A 159 -4.65 -16.24 -14.90
C GLU A 159 -4.12 -14.82 -15.04
N VAL A 160 -2.81 -14.67 -14.88
CA VAL A 160 -2.16 -13.35 -14.80
C VAL A 160 -2.02 -12.73 -16.19
N VAL A 161 -2.59 -11.53 -16.35
CA VAL A 161 -2.46 -10.70 -17.56
C VAL A 161 -1.40 -9.61 -17.34
N ASP A 162 -1.48 -8.90 -16.20
CA ASP A 162 -0.55 -7.81 -15.87
C ASP A 162 -0.47 -7.67 -14.35
N THR A 163 0.75 -7.66 -13.80
CA THR A 163 0.96 -7.49 -12.35
C THR A 163 1.12 -6.04 -11.92
N THR A 164 1.11 -5.10 -12.88
CA THR A 164 1.27 -3.67 -12.60
C THR A 164 0.14 -3.15 -11.72
N GLY A 165 0.48 -2.51 -10.60
CA GLY A 165 -0.49 -1.96 -9.66
C GLY A 165 -1.13 -2.99 -8.71
N ALA A 166 -0.70 -4.26 -8.72
CA ALA A 166 -1.22 -5.27 -7.80
C ALA A 166 -0.93 -4.93 -6.33
N GLY A 167 0.27 -4.41 -6.04
CA GLY A 167 0.64 -3.92 -4.71
C GLY A 167 -0.17 -2.70 -4.29
N ASP A 168 -0.38 -1.75 -5.22
CA ASP A 168 -1.21 -0.55 -4.96
C ASP A 168 -2.66 -0.93 -4.67
N THR A 169 -3.21 -1.86 -5.45
CA THR A 169 -4.56 -2.41 -5.24
C THR A 169 -4.67 -3.12 -3.88
N PHE A 170 -3.67 -3.92 -3.53
CA PHE A 170 -3.61 -4.58 -2.21
C PHE A 170 -3.62 -3.55 -1.08
N ASN A 171 -2.75 -2.55 -1.15
CA ASN A 171 -2.63 -1.52 -0.12
C ASN A 171 -3.90 -0.67 0.00
N GLY A 172 -4.50 -0.27 -1.13
CA GLY A 172 -5.76 0.47 -1.14
C GLY A 172 -6.91 -0.32 -0.53
N ALA A 173 -7.06 -1.60 -0.91
CA ALA A 173 -8.09 -2.48 -0.36
C ALA A 173 -7.86 -2.79 1.13
N PHE A 174 -6.62 -3.01 1.55
CA PHE A 174 -6.27 -3.20 2.96
C PHE A 174 -6.61 -1.96 3.79
N ALA A 175 -6.20 -0.78 3.32
CA ALA A 175 -6.52 0.49 3.97
C ALA A 175 -8.04 0.71 4.09
N TYR A 176 -8.80 0.41 3.04
CA TYR A 176 -10.25 0.47 3.07
C TYR A 176 -10.84 -0.48 4.13
N ALA A 177 -10.40 -1.73 4.19
CA ALA A 177 -10.88 -2.68 5.17
C ALA A 177 -10.55 -2.23 6.61
N VAL A 178 -9.33 -1.73 6.85
CA VAL A 178 -8.91 -1.17 8.15
C VAL A 178 -9.76 0.05 8.53
N SER A 179 -10.08 0.93 7.58
CA SER A 179 -10.94 2.11 7.82
C SER A 179 -12.36 1.72 8.23
N LYS A 180 -12.82 0.53 7.82
CA LYS A 180 -14.10 -0.07 8.22
C LYS A 180 -14.01 -0.89 9.52
N GLY A 181 -12.89 -0.82 10.24
CA GLY A 181 -12.69 -1.50 11.52
C GLY A 181 -12.57 -3.03 11.41
N LYS A 182 -12.18 -3.55 10.24
CA LYS A 182 -12.07 -5.00 10.06
C LYS A 182 -10.81 -5.55 10.72
N GLU A 183 -10.93 -6.77 11.25
CA GLU A 183 -9.81 -7.53 11.81
C GLU A 183 -8.74 -7.83 10.74
N MET A 184 -7.48 -7.97 11.17
CA MET A 184 -6.32 -8.16 10.29
C MET A 184 -6.53 -9.25 9.24
N ASN A 185 -7.01 -10.43 9.64
CA ASN A 185 -7.25 -11.54 8.72
C ASN A 185 -8.27 -11.19 7.63
N VAL A 186 -9.37 -10.53 8.02
CA VAL A 186 -10.42 -10.09 7.10
C VAL A 186 -9.88 -9.02 6.15
N ALA A 187 -9.16 -8.05 6.68
CA ALA A 187 -8.58 -6.97 5.88
C ALA A 187 -7.56 -7.50 4.85
N LEU A 188 -6.71 -8.45 5.25
CA LEU A 188 -5.75 -9.07 4.35
C LEU A 188 -6.41 -10.00 3.32
N SER A 189 -7.44 -10.76 3.71
CA SER A 189 -8.21 -11.59 2.77
C SER A 189 -8.93 -10.74 1.73
N PHE A 190 -9.56 -9.64 2.16
CA PHE A 190 -10.19 -8.67 1.27
C PHE A 190 -9.19 -8.05 0.29
N ALA A 191 -8.02 -7.62 0.77
CA ALA A 191 -6.95 -7.08 -0.04
C ALA A 191 -6.39 -8.12 -1.04
N THR A 192 -6.31 -9.38 -0.64
CA THR A 192 -5.89 -10.49 -1.50
C THR A 192 -6.86 -10.71 -2.64
N ILE A 193 -8.18 -10.66 -2.39
CA ILE A 193 -9.20 -10.74 -3.46
C ILE A 193 -9.06 -9.55 -4.43
N ALA A 194 -8.90 -8.35 -3.91
CA ALA A 194 -8.73 -7.16 -4.75
C ALA A 194 -7.51 -7.27 -5.65
N SER A 195 -6.36 -7.66 -5.09
CA SER A 195 -5.13 -7.87 -5.85
C SER A 195 -5.24 -9.02 -6.86
N HIS A 196 -5.91 -10.14 -6.49
CA HIS A 196 -6.21 -11.24 -7.41
C HIS A 196 -7.01 -10.77 -8.64
N LEU A 197 -8.04 -9.96 -8.44
CA LEU A 197 -8.85 -9.42 -9.53
C LEU A 197 -8.05 -8.44 -10.39
N SER A 198 -7.17 -7.65 -9.79
CA SER A 198 -6.39 -6.63 -10.50
C SER A 198 -5.43 -7.24 -11.52
N VAL A 199 -4.78 -8.35 -11.20
CA VAL A 199 -3.78 -8.97 -12.10
C VAL A 199 -4.38 -9.69 -13.31
N GLN A 200 -5.70 -9.84 -13.38
CA GLN A 200 -6.42 -10.44 -14.50
C GLN A 200 -6.76 -9.45 -15.62
N ARG A 201 -6.37 -8.19 -15.48
CA ARG A 201 -6.63 -7.12 -16.45
C ARG A 201 -5.36 -6.32 -16.72
N PHE A 202 -5.32 -5.70 -17.89
CA PHE A 202 -4.18 -4.89 -18.30
C PHE A 202 -4.23 -3.49 -17.67
N GLY A 203 -3.06 -3.02 -17.20
CA GLY A 203 -2.80 -1.67 -16.76
C GLY A 203 -3.10 -1.42 -15.27
N ALA A 204 -2.27 -0.59 -14.65
CA ALA A 204 -2.28 -0.30 -13.21
C ALA A 204 -3.65 0.16 -12.69
N GLN A 205 -4.35 1.04 -13.43
CA GLN A 205 -5.68 1.51 -13.03
C GLN A 205 -6.81 0.67 -13.62
N GLY A 206 -6.61 0.13 -14.83
CA GLY A 206 -7.61 -0.71 -15.52
C GLY A 206 -7.86 -2.05 -14.82
N GLY A 207 -6.88 -2.52 -14.06
CA GLY A 207 -6.97 -3.74 -13.25
C GLY A 207 -7.76 -3.58 -11.95
N MET A 208 -7.78 -2.39 -11.36
CA MET A 208 -8.38 -2.17 -10.03
C MET A 208 -9.87 -2.55 -10.00
N PRO A 209 -10.28 -3.48 -9.11
CA PRO A 209 -11.68 -3.89 -9.02
C PRO A 209 -12.52 -2.87 -8.25
N SER A 210 -13.80 -2.82 -8.56
CA SER A 210 -14.80 -2.15 -7.73
C SER A 210 -15.11 -2.98 -6.47
N LEU A 211 -15.67 -2.33 -5.43
CA LEU A 211 -16.17 -3.02 -4.25
C LEU A 211 -17.21 -4.10 -4.60
N LYS A 212 -18.03 -3.85 -5.63
CA LYS A 212 -19.02 -4.81 -6.10
C LYS A 212 -18.36 -6.08 -6.63
N GLU A 213 -17.34 -5.96 -7.47
CA GLU A 213 -16.61 -7.11 -8.02
C GLU A 213 -15.91 -7.92 -6.93
N ILE A 214 -15.36 -7.25 -5.90
CA ILE A 214 -14.78 -7.94 -4.76
C ILE A 214 -15.84 -8.74 -3.99
N LYS A 215 -17.04 -8.17 -3.77
CA LYS A 215 -18.15 -8.85 -3.09
C LYS A 215 -18.74 -10.01 -3.88
N GLU A 216 -18.68 -9.96 -5.20
CA GLU A 216 -19.13 -11.04 -6.09
C GLU A 216 -18.10 -12.17 -6.23
N HIS A 217 -16.88 -11.99 -5.70
CA HIS A 217 -15.85 -13.02 -5.77
C HIS A 217 -16.16 -14.20 -4.85
N PRO A 218 -15.98 -15.48 -5.30
CA PRO A 218 -16.31 -16.67 -4.50
C PRO A 218 -15.58 -16.78 -3.16
N GLY A 219 -14.44 -16.10 -3.00
CA GLY A 219 -13.69 -16.05 -1.73
C GLY A 219 -14.16 -14.96 -0.78
N TYR A 220 -15.16 -14.16 -1.16
CA TYR A 220 -15.73 -13.14 -0.27
C TYR A 220 -16.73 -13.78 0.70
N GLU A 221 -16.63 -13.44 1.97
CA GLU A 221 -17.56 -13.92 3.00
C GLU A 221 -18.53 -12.83 3.40
N GLU A 222 -19.83 -13.07 3.30
CA GLU A 222 -20.87 -12.06 3.63
C GLU A 222 -20.78 -11.56 5.08
N ILE A 223 -20.28 -12.41 6.01
CA ILE A 223 -20.04 -12.04 7.41
C ILE A 223 -19.03 -10.90 7.56
N TRP A 224 -18.21 -10.63 6.54
CA TRP A 224 -17.28 -9.50 6.58
C TRP A 224 -17.97 -8.14 6.56
N ASP A 225 -19.23 -8.08 6.07
CA ASP A 225 -20.13 -6.92 6.13
C ASP A 225 -19.47 -5.58 5.74
N PHE A 226 -18.93 -5.51 4.52
CA PHE A 226 -18.48 -4.25 3.94
C PHE A 226 -19.68 -3.49 3.36
N LYS A 227 -20.08 -2.42 4.03
CA LYS A 227 -21.15 -1.50 3.60
C LYS A 227 -20.59 -0.31 2.85
#